data_1fd264b2cbb85babd0d56d59e116c6b1
#
_entry.id   1fd264b2cbb85babd0d56d59e116c6b1
#
_cell.length_a   1.000
_cell.length_b   1.000
_cell.length_c   1.000
_cell.angle_alpha   90.00
_cell.angle_beta   90.00
_cell.angle_gamma   90.00
#
_symmetry.space_group_name_H-M   'P 1'
#
loop_
_entity.id
_entity.type
_entity.pdbx_description
1 polymer ?
#
loop_
_entity_poly.entity_id
_entity_poly.type
_entity_poly.pdbx_seq_one_letter_code
_entity_poly.pdbx_strand_id
1 'polypeptide(L)'
;LTPSLAVITSIEEDHLDVYEDLEALQDAFAEYANSVPFFGAAILCLDDPNVQAIVGDIERRVITYGTTRQAEVRAENIRREAMTTRFDVTFRGTRLGEIALRVPGLHNVRNALAAVAVGQELEIEFEKVRDGLEGFTGVRRRFERKADIGGVTVLDDYAHHPTEIEATLDAAHQGFPDRR
;
A
#
# COMPACT_ATOMS: atom_id res chain seq x y z
N LEU A 1 -16.40 -16.43 0.99
CA LEU A 1 -15.90 -16.00 2.32
C LEU A 1 -16.24 -14.52 2.51
N THR A 2 -16.86 -14.17 3.62
CA THR A 2 -17.16 -12.78 3.97
C THR A 2 -16.02 -12.26 4.83
N PRO A 3 -15.28 -11.21 4.40
CA PRO A 3 -14.19 -10.65 5.19
C PRO A 3 -14.74 -9.84 6.38
N SER A 4 -14.05 -9.86 7.52
CA SER A 4 -14.32 -8.92 8.61
C SER A 4 -13.68 -7.56 8.35
N LEU A 5 -12.55 -7.55 7.66
CA LEU A 5 -11.86 -6.35 7.18
C LEU A 5 -11.55 -6.53 5.69
N ALA A 6 -12.01 -5.59 4.86
CA ALA A 6 -11.68 -5.54 3.45
C ALA A 6 -10.63 -4.44 3.22
N VAL A 7 -9.49 -4.79 2.63
CA VAL A 7 -8.43 -3.82 2.30
C VAL A 7 -8.37 -3.68 0.79
N ILE A 8 -8.53 -2.46 0.28
CA ILE A 8 -8.41 -2.13 -1.14
C ILE A 8 -7.23 -1.18 -1.32
N THR A 9 -6.23 -1.63 -2.05
CA THR A 9 -4.96 -0.90 -2.25
C THR A 9 -4.97 -0.06 -3.51
N SER A 10 -5.52 -0.59 -4.59
CA SER A 10 -5.69 0.04 -5.90
C SER A 10 -6.79 -0.66 -6.68
N ILE A 11 -7.35 0.03 -7.65
CA ILE A 11 -8.27 -0.52 -8.67
C ILE A 11 -7.69 -0.11 -10.02
N GLU A 12 -7.24 -1.09 -10.79
CA GLU A 12 -6.67 -0.89 -12.13
C GLU A 12 -7.45 -1.70 -13.15
N GLU A 13 -7.48 -1.25 -14.39
CA GLU A 13 -8.09 -1.97 -15.51
C GLU A 13 -7.34 -3.26 -15.80
N ASP A 14 -7.58 -4.26 -14.97
CA ASP A 14 -7.09 -5.62 -15.11
C ASP A 14 -8.27 -6.59 -15.18
N HIS A 15 -8.03 -7.79 -15.71
CA HIS A 15 -9.07 -8.82 -15.84
C HIS A 15 -10.30 -8.38 -16.67
N LEU A 16 -10.10 -7.57 -17.73
CA LEU A 16 -11.15 -7.13 -18.63
C LEU A 16 -11.79 -8.28 -19.46
N ASP A 17 -11.29 -9.49 -19.30
CA ASP A 17 -11.94 -10.73 -19.73
C ASP A 17 -13.11 -11.15 -18.81
N VAL A 18 -13.17 -10.60 -17.59
CA VAL A 18 -14.20 -10.88 -16.58
C VAL A 18 -15.12 -9.67 -16.38
N TYR A 19 -14.55 -8.47 -16.36
CA TYR A 19 -15.27 -7.21 -16.16
C TYR A 19 -15.35 -6.44 -17.48
N GLU A 20 -16.53 -5.94 -17.81
CA GLU A 20 -16.81 -5.28 -19.07
C GLU A 20 -15.99 -3.98 -19.24
N ASP A 21 -15.83 -3.23 -18.17
CA ASP A 21 -15.09 -1.96 -18.09
C ASP A 21 -14.68 -1.61 -16.66
N LEU A 22 -14.05 -0.43 -16.49
CA LEU A 22 -13.61 0.08 -15.19
C LEU A 22 -14.79 0.32 -14.23
N GLU A 23 -15.95 0.77 -14.72
CA GLU A 23 -17.13 1.02 -13.89
C GLU A 23 -17.66 -0.28 -13.29
N ALA A 24 -17.78 -1.34 -14.10
CA ALA A 24 -18.14 -2.67 -13.61
C ALA A 24 -17.15 -3.23 -12.59
N LEU A 25 -15.86 -2.93 -12.78
CA LEU A 25 -14.81 -3.31 -11.82
C LEU A 25 -14.95 -2.52 -10.51
N GLN A 26 -15.19 -1.22 -10.57
CA GLN A 26 -15.41 -0.35 -9.39
C GLN A 26 -16.65 -0.81 -8.61
N ASP A 27 -17.75 -1.14 -9.31
CA ASP A 27 -18.95 -1.69 -8.69
C ASP A 27 -18.68 -3.00 -7.94
N ALA A 28 -17.90 -3.90 -8.53
CA ALA A 28 -17.52 -5.16 -7.90
C ALA A 28 -16.67 -4.94 -6.63
N PHE A 29 -15.75 -3.95 -6.64
CA PHE A 29 -14.99 -3.58 -5.45
C PHE A 29 -15.86 -2.92 -4.38
N ALA A 30 -16.81 -2.08 -4.75
CA ALA A 30 -17.78 -1.49 -3.82
C ALA A 30 -18.66 -2.57 -3.19
N GLU A 31 -19.17 -3.54 -3.98
CA GLU A 31 -19.91 -4.70 -3.49
C GLU A 31 -19.05 -5.54 -2.51
N TYR A 32 -17.79 -5.80 -2.87
CA TYR A 32 -16.86 -6.51 -1.98
C TYR A 32 -16.67 -5.77 -0.66
N ALA A 33 -16.43 -4.46 -0.68
CA ALA A 33 -16.31 -3.65 0.53
C ALA A 33 -17.61 -3.66 1.36
N ASN A 34 -18.78 -3.63 0.71
CA ASN A 34 -20.09 -3.69 1.35
C ASN A 34 -20.44 -5.08 1.88
N SER A 35 -19.73 -6.13 1.48
CA SER A 35 -19.91 -7.49 2.03
C SER A 35 -19.38 -7.63 3.46
N VAL A 36 -18.59 -6.68 3.95
CA VAL A 36 -18.07 -6.64 5.32
C VAL A 36 -19.25 -6.56 6.31
N PRO A 37 -19.24 -7.33 7.43
CA PRO A 37 -20.30 -7.27 8.42
C PRO A 37 -20.34 -5.90 9.13
N PHE A 38 -21.46 -5.58 9.79
CA PHE A 38 -21.69 -4.29 10.42
C PHE A 38 -20.63 -3.89 11.48
N PHE A 39 -19.95 -4.87 12.06
CA PHE A 39 -18.87 -4.67 13.04
C PHE A 39 -17.48 -4.58 12.41
N GLY A 40 -17.36 -4.83 11.12
CA GLY A 40 -16.10 -4.76 10.39
C GLY A 40 -15.84 -3.39 9.77
N ALA A 41 -14.84 -3.31 8.89
CA ALA A 41 -14.48 -2.08 8.17
C ALA A 41 -13.91 -2.35 6.78
N ALA A 42 -14.13 -1.41 5.85
CA ALA A 42 -13.40 -1.31 4.59
C ALA A 42 -12.22 -0.34 4.79
N ILE A 43 -11.02 -0.76 4.40
CA ILE A 43 -9.77 0.00 4.54
C ILE A 43 -9.30 0.38 3.13
N LEU A 44 -9.32 1.67 2.80
CA LEU A 44 -9.26 2.18 1.44
C LEU A 44 -8.07 3.12 1.23
N CYS A 45 -7.31 2.90 0.15
CA CYS A 45 -6.20 3.78 -0.26
C CYS A 45 -6.72 5.04 -0.95
N LEU A 46 -6.64 6.20 -0.29
CA LEU A 46 -7.03 7.48 -0.91
C LEU A 46 -6.00 8.05 -1.89
N ASP A 47 -4.84 7.44 -2.07
CA ASP A 47 -3.88 7.85 -3.09
C ASP A 47 -4.23 7.28 -4.47
N ASP A 48 -5.17 6.34 -4.55
CA ASP A 48 -5.65 5.75 -5.78
C ASP A 48 -6.97 6.42 -6.22
N PRO A 49 -7.04 7.01 -7.41
CA PRO A 49 -8.23 7.74 -7.86
C PRO A 49 -9.45 6.84 -8.08
N ASN A 50 -9.25 5.59 -8.50
CA ASN A 50 -10.34 4.65 -8.72
C ASN A 50 -10.91 4.13 -7.38
N VAL A 51 -10.05 3.98 -6.35
CA VAL A 51 -10.52 3.70 -4.99
C VAL A 51 -11.26 4.90 -4.41
N GLN A 52 -10.79 6.13 -4.66
CA GLN A 52 -11.53 7.33 -4.25
C GLN A 52 -12.94 7.38 -4.85
N ALA A 53 -13.08 6.99 -6.12
CA ALA A 53 -14.36 7.05 -6.83
C ALA A 53 -15.45 6.22 -6.14
N ILE A 54 -15.11 5.07 -5.56
CA ILE A 54 -16.08 4.17 -4.93
C ILE A 54 -16.35 4.46 -3.45
N VAL A 55 -15.64 5.40 -2.82
CA VAL A 55 -15.83 5.70 -1.37
C VAL A 55 -17.27 6.05 -1.03
N GLY A 56 -17.94 6.79 -1.93
CA GLY A 56 -19.34 7.21 -1.77
C GLY A 56 -20.37 6.07 -1.84
N ASP A 57 -19.99 4.95 -2.44
CA ASP A 57 -20.88 3.80 -2.68
C ASP A 57 -20.73 2.74 -1.58
N ILE A 58 -19.84 2.98 -0.60
CA ILE A 58 -19.60 2.07 0.51
C ILE A 58 -20.46 2.48 1.71
N GLU A 59 -21.41 1.63 2.06
CA GLU A 59 -22.33 1.82 3.20
C GLU A 59 -21.75 1.31 4.53
N ARG A 60 -20.59 0.65 4.49
CA ARG A 60 -19.90 0.12 5.67
C ARG A 60 -18.97 1.16 6.26
N ARG A 61 -18.50 0.91 7.46
CA ARG A 61 -17.50 1.76 8.10
C ARG A 61 -16.22 1.75 7.26
N VAL A 62 -15.77 2.94 6.86
CA VAL A 62 -14.57 3.13 6.07
C VAL A 62 -13.46 3.68 6.97
N ILE A 63 -12.25 3.15 6.80
CA ILE A 63 -10.99 3.70 7.31
C ILE A 63 -10.13 4.00 6.10
N THR A 64 -9.70 5.23 5.97
CA THR A 64 -8.90 5.66 4.82
C THR A 64 -7.42 5.73 5.16
N TYR A 65 -6.56 5.39 4.19
CA TYR A 65 -5.11 5.55 4.34
C TYR A 65 -4.47 6.10 3.07
N GLY A 66 -3.29 6.69 3.23
CA GLY A 66 -2.53 7.24 2.11
C GLY A 66 -1.54 8.33 2.51
N THR A 67 -1.03 9.05 1.51
CA THR A 67 -0.15 10.22 1.71
C THR A 67 -0.94 11.54 1.61
N THR A 68 -2.16 11.49 1.10
CA THR A 68 -3.07 12.64 1.00
C THR A 68 -3.55 13.11 2.38
N ARG A 69 -3.83 14.43 2.49
CA ARG A 69 -4.24 15.04 3.76
C ARG A 69 -5.58 14.55 4.30
N GLN A 70 -6.42 14.02 3.43
CA GLN A 70 -7.76 13.53 3.79
C GLN A 70 -7.73 12.13 4.41
N ALA A 71 -6.61 11.39 4.26
CA ALA A 71 -6.49 10.05 4.82
C ALA A 71 -6.43 10.07 6.35
N GLU A 72 -7.15 9.14 6.98
CA GLU A 72 -7.15 8.96 8.45
C GLU A 72 -5.81 8.41 8.94
N VAL A 73 -5.29 7.38 8.27
CA VAL A 73 -3.93 6.85 8.50
C VAL A 73 -3.02 7.41 7.42
N ARG A 74 -2.10 8.28 7.80
CA ARG A 74 -1.33 9.05 6.83
C ARG A 74 0.18 8.96 7.08
N ALA A 75 0.95 8.85 5.97
CA ALA A 75 2.39 9.07 6.00
C ALA A 75 2.73 10.53 5.74
N GLU A 76 3.60 11.07 6.57
CA GLU A 76 4.16 12.42 6.46
C GLU A 76 5.70 12.35 6.48
N ASN A 77 6.35 13.43 6.05
CA ASN A 77 7.80 13.57 6.11
C ASN A 77 8.55 12.35 5.52
N ILE A 78 8.08 11.86 4.37
CA ILE A 78 8.68 10.69 3.72
C ILE A 78 10.10 11.03 3.27
N ARG A 79 11.08 10.30 3.78
CA ARG A 79 12.51 10.43 3.48
C ARG A 79 13.03 9.12 2.93
N ARG A 80 13.77 9.19 1.85
CA ARG A 80 14.35 8.03 1.18
C ARG A 80 15.85 8.01 1.44
N GLU A 81 16.34 6.91 1.99
CA GLU A 81 17.73 6.70 2.36
C GLU A 81 18.20 5.37 1.74
N ALA A 82 18.66 5.43 0.50
CA ALA A 82 19.01 4.24 -0.29
C ALA A 82 17.85 3.22 -0.31
N MET A 83 18.03 2.05 0.27
CA MET A 83 17.02 0.97 0.32
C MET A 83 16.03 1.10 1.47
N THR A 84 16.12 2.15 2.28
CA THR A 84 15.23 2.39 3.43
C THR A 84 14.37 3.61 3.16
N THR A 85 13.07 3.50 3.44
CA THR A 85 12.15 4.64 3.41
C THR A 85 11.65 4.90 4.83
N ARG A 86 11.91 6.12 5.34
CA ARG A 86 11.44 6.58 6.66
C ARG A 86 10.27 7.53 6.48
N PHE A 87 9.27 7.41 7.34
CA PHE A 87 8.13 8.31 7.34
C PHE A 87 7.46 8.36 8.72
N ASP A 88 6.89 9.52 9.03
CA ASP A 88 6.03 9.68 10.19
C ASP A 88 4.63 9.14 9.87
N VAL A 89 4.01 8.50 10.85
CA VAL A 89 2.63 8.00 10.74
C VAL A 89 1.73 8.81 11.66
N THR A 90 0.62 9.30 11.11
CA THR A 90 -0.48 9.91 11.88
C THR A 90 -1.75 9.11 11.72
N PHE A 91 -2.58 9.08 12.77
CA PHE A 91 -3.93 8.53 12.74
C PHE A 91 -4.91 9.59 13.26
N ARG A 92 -5.84 10.00 12.42
CA ARG A 92 -6.84 11.06 12.73
C ARG A 92 -6.18 12.32 13.30
N GLY A 93 -5.05 12.70 12.72
CA GLY A 93 -4.29 13.89 13.13
C GLY A 93 -3.36 13.71 14.33
N THR A 94 -3.41 12.55 15.02
CA THR A 94 -2.50 12.24 16.11
C THR A 94 -1.28 11.50 15.59
N ARG A 95 -0.06 11.98 15.88
CA ARG A 95 1.18 11.31 15.50
C ARG A 95 1.35 10.03 16.33
N LEU A 96 1.48 8.90 15.64
CA LEU A 96 1.75 7.60 16.26
C LEU A 96 3.25 7.36 16.44
N GLY A 97 4.06 7.68 15.44
CA GLY A 97 5.50 7.48 15.47
C GLY A 97 6.13 7.48 14.08
N GLU A 98 7.40 7.11 13.99
CA GLU A 98 8.14 6.92 12.73
C GLU A 98 8.24 5.42 12.41
N ILE A 99 8.23 5.08 11.12
CA ILE A 99 8.51 3.74 10.59
C ILE A 99 9.69 3.85 9.61
N ALA A 100 10.63 2.89 9.68
CA ALA A 100 11.75 2.72 8.78
C ALA A 100 11.61 1.42 7.98
N LEU A 101 10.97 1.48 6.80
CA LEU A 101 10.82 0.33 5.91
C LEU A 101 12.12 0.01 5.20
N ARG A 102 12.49 -1.28 5.18
CA ARG A 102 13.67 -1.81 4.47
C ARG A 102 13.36 -2.24 3.04
N VAL A 103 12.24 -1.81 2.50
CA VAL A 103 11.83 -2.02 1.12
C VAL A 103 11.57 -0.65 0.47
N PRO A 104 12.14 -0.38 -0.72
CA PRO A 104 11.99 0.91 -1.38
C PRO A 104 10.64 1.05 -2.07
N GLY A 105 10.31 2.28 -2.44
CA GLY A 105 9.12 2.61 -3.23
C GLY A 105 7.94 3.14 -2.42
N LEU A 106 7.25 4.14 -3.00
CA LEU A 106 6.10 4.77 -2.37
C LEU A 106 4.92 3.80 -2.20
N HIS A 107 4.77 2.85 -3.12
CA HIS A 107 3.77 1.79 -3.02
C HIS A 107 3.95 0.95 -1.74
N ASN A 108 5.20 0.68 -1.31
CA ASN A 108 5.45 -0.01 -0.05
C ASN A 108 5.12 0.83 1.18
N VAL A 109 5.26 2.15 1.11
CA VAL A 109 4.76 3.06 2.16
C VAL A 109 3.24 2.93 2.27
N ARG A 110 2.51 2.96 1.15
CA ARG A 110 1.05 2.77 1.13
C ARG A 110 0.65 1.41 1.70
N ASN A 111 1.33 0.34 1.30
CA ASN A 111 1.08 -1.00 1.84
C ASN A 111 1.33 -1.08 3.36
N ALA A 112 2.36 -0.39 3.86
CA ALA A 112 2.62 -0.30 5.29
C ALA A 112 1.52 0.48 6.03
N LEU A 113 1.00 1.57 5.44
CA LEU A 113 -0.13 2.30 6.01
C LEU A 113 -1.41 1.45 6.07
N ALA A 114 -1.65 0.59 5.07
CA ALA A 114 -2.74 -0.39 5.13
C ALA A 114 -2.59 -1.33 6.34
N ALA A 115 -1.36 -1.83 6.58
CA ALA A 115 -1.09 -2.68 7.75
C ALA A 115 -1.27 -1.91 9.07
N VAL A 116 -0.88 -0.62 9.12
CA VAL A 116 -1.14 0.23 10.29
C VAL A 116 -2.65 0.41 10.48
N ALA A 117 -3.43 0.66 9.43
CA ALA A 117 -4.88 0.81 9.50
C ALA A 117 -5.55 -0.46 10.04
N VAL A 118 -5.12 -1.63 9.57
CA VAL A 118 -5.57 -2.93 10.12
C VAL A 118 -5.17 -3.06 11.59
N GLY A 119 -3.95 -2.69 11.96
CA GLY A 119 -3.46 -2.73 13.33
C GLY A 119 -4.28 -1.85 14.27
N GLN A 120 -4.63 -0.61 13.84
CA GLN A 120 -5.48 0.30 14.61
C GLN A 120 -6.89 -0.28 14.80
N GLU A 121 -7.44 -0.91 13.76
CA GLU A 121 -8.75 -1.54 13.82
C GLU A 121 -8.80 -2.75 14.76
N LEU A 122 -7.71 -3.51 14.81
CA LEU A 122 -7.56 -4.66 15.69
C LEU A 122 -7.02 -4.30 17.09
N GLU A 123 -6.91 -3.01 17.40
CA GLU A 123 -6.40 -2.50 18.68
C GLU A 123 -4.98 -3.01 19.01
N ILE A 124 -4.17 -3.26 17.95
CA ILE A 124 -2.77 -3.64 18.11
C ILE A 124 -1.95 -2.37 18.37
N GLU A 125 -1.13 -2.39 19.42
CA GLU A 125 -0.23 -1.29 19.74
C GLU A 125 0.66 -0.93 18.56
N PHE A 126 0.80 0.36 18.25
CA PHE A 126 1.55 0.85 17.09
C PHE A 126 2.98 0.33 17.05
N GLU A 127 3.64 0.22 18.21
CA GLU A 127 5.00 -0.28 18.35
C GLU A 127 5.14 -1.71 17.81
N LYS A 128 4.16 -2.56 18.04
CA LYS A 128 4.16 -3.94 17.53
C LYS A 128 3.99 -3.98 16.00
N VAL A 129 3.11 -3.13 15.46
CA VAL A 129 2.92 -3.00 14.01
C VAL A 129 4.20 -2.47 13.37
N ARG A 130 4.77 -1.41 13.93
CA ARG A 130 6.05 -0.83 13.49
C ARG A 130 7.16 -1.87 13.48
N ASP A 131 7.35 -2.59 14.59
CA ASP A 131 8.44 -3.58 14.72
C ASP A 131 8.29 -4.71 13.69
N GLY A 132 7.04 -5.14 13.41
CA GLY A 132 6.74 -6.09 12.33
C GLY A 132 7.08 -5.54 10.94
N LEU A 133 6.73 -4.29 10.66
CA LEU A 133 7.01 -3.63 9.38
C LEU A 133 8.52 -3.36 9.18
N GLU A 134 9.24 -2.93 10.21
CA GLU A 134 10.69 -2.71 10.16
C GLU A 134 11.48 -4.03 10.06
N GLY A 135 10.92 -5.13 10.56
CA GLY A 135 11.47 -6.47 10.40
C GLY A 135 11.21 -7.08 9.02
N PHE A 136 10.27 -6.50 8.23
CA PHE A 136 9.94 -7.01 6.90
C PHE A 136 11.04 -6.68 5.89
N THR A 137 11.57 -7.71 5.23
CA THR A 137 12.67 -7.60 4.26
C THR A 137 12.25 -7.79 2.81
N GLY A 138 10.94 -7.81 2.56
CA GLY A 138 10.37 -8.00 1.23
C GLY A 138 9.83 -9.42 0.99
N VAL A 139 9.30 -9.62 -0.20
CA VAL A 139 8.75 -10.90 -0.69
C VAL A 139 9.58 -11.34 -1.89
N ARG A 140 9.71 -12.65 -2.11
CA ARG A 140 10.37 -13.17 -3.31
C ARG A 140 9.71 -12.61 -4.56
N ARG A 141 10.54 -12.29 -5.56
CA ARG A 141 10.09 -11.71 -6.83
C ARG A 141 9.34 -10.37 -6.68
N ARG A 142 9.59 -9.61 -5.62
CA ARG A 142 9.14 -8.24 -5.43
C ARG A 142 10.33 -7.39 -5.02
N PHE A 143 10.97 -6.75 -6.01
CA PHE A 143 12.22 -5.99 -5.86
C PHE A 143 13.32 -6.82 -5.18
N GLU A 144 13.35 -8.12 -5.47
CA GLU A 144 14.24 -9.09 -4.82
C GLU A 144 15.66 -8.97 -5.37
N ARG A 145 16.64 -8.68 -4.51
CA ARG A 145 18.05 -8.67 -4.92
C ARG A 145 18.56 -10.10 -5.06
N LYS A 146 18.86 -10.52 -6.29
CA LYS A 146 19.38 -11.85 -6.62
C LYS A 146 20.90 -11.94 -6.58
N ALA A 147 21.58 -10.90 -7.04
CA ALA A 147 23.04 -10.89 -7.12
C ALA A 147 23.62 -9.47 -7.12
N ASP A 148 24.89 -9.36 -6.76
CA ASP A 148 25.73 -8.20 -7.00
C ASP A 148 27.10 -8.69 -7.49
N ILE A 149 27.36 -8.57 -8.78
CA ILE A 149 28.52 -9.18 -9.43
C ILE A 149 29.21 -8.10 -10.31
N GLY A 150 30.48 -7.81 -10.02
CA GLY A 150 31.26 -6.86 -10.82
C GLY A 150 30.66 -5.44 -10.85
N GLY A 151 29.97 -5.02 -9.79
CA GLY A 151 29.30 -3.73 -9.71
C GLY A 151 27.91 -3.70 -10.36
N VAL A 152 27.43 -4.82 -10.90
CA VAL A 152 26.08 -4.98 -11.44
C VAL A 152 25.18 -5.61 -10.37
N THR A 153 24.10 -4.91 -10.02
CA THR A 153 23.05 -5.45 -9.15
C THR A 153 21.94 -6.06 -10.00
N VAL A 154 21.57 -7.30 -9.72
CA VAL A 154 20.46 -7.99 -10.37
C VAL A 154 19.26 -8.01 -9.45
N LEU A 155 18.15 -7.44 -9.91
CA LEU A 155 16.88 -7.41 -9.19
C LEU A 155 15.85 -8.26 -9.95
N ASP A 156 15.02 -8.99 -9.20
CA ASP A 156 13.91 -9.80 -9.75
C ASP A 156 12.59 -9.22 -9.22
N ASP A 157 11.70 -8.85 -10.14
CA ASP A 157 10.36 -8.37 -9.83
C ASP A 157 9.33 -9.06 -10.72
N TYR A 158 8.15 -9.33 -10.18
CA TYR A 158 7.04 -9.96 -10.90
C TYR A 158 6.16 -8.93 -11.62
N ALA A 159 6.53 -7.65 -11.59
CA ALA A 159 5.80 -6.58 -12.26
C ALA A 159 5.57 -6.92 -13.74
N HIS A 160 4.32 -6.92 -14.18
CA HIS A 160 3.88 -7.21 -15.53
C HIS A 160 2.82 -6.24 -16.04
N HIS A 161 2.23 -5.44 -15.17
CA HIS A 161 1.38 -4.29 -15.49
C HIS A 161 2.22 -3.03 -15.69
N PRO A 162 1.81 -2.10 -16.57
CA PRO A 162 2.54 -0.83 -16.78
C PRO A 162 2.81 -0.08 -15.47
N THR A 163 1.81 0.07 -14.62
CA THR A 163 1.90 0.77 -13.33
C THR A 163 2.87 0.07 -12.37
N GLU A 164 2.86 -1.26 -12.33
CA GLU A 164 3.82 -2.04 -11.51
C GLU A 164 5.25 -1.88 -12.02
N ILE A 165 5.45 -1.90 -13.35
CA ILE A 165 6.77 -1.72 -13.97
C ILE A 165 7.31 -0.32 -13.68
N GLU A 166 6.49 0.72 -13.83
CA GLU A 166 6.85 2.09 -13.47
C GLU A 166 7.25 2.20 -12.00
N ALA A 167 6.43 1.67 -11.09
CA ALA A 167 6.72 1.68 -9.65
C ALA A 167 8.02 0.95 -9.30
N THR A 168 8.32 -0.16 -9.97
CA THR A 168 9.56 -0.94 -9.80
C THR A 168 10.77 -0.17 -10.33
N LEU A 169 10.67 0.46 -11.51
CA LEU A 169 11.74 1.28 -12.10
C LEU A 169 12.01 2.52 -11.25
N ASP A 170 10.96 3.18 -10.77
CA ASP A 170 11.09 4.32 -9.85
C ASP A 170 11.78 3.93 -8.55
N ALA A 171 11.41 2.78 -7.98
CA ALA A 171 12.08 2.25 -6.79
C ALA A 171 13.56 1.95 -7.05
N ALA A 172 13.90 1.43 -8.24
CA ALA A 172 15.27 1.17 -8.64
C ALA A 172 16.07 2.47 -8.80
N HIS A 173 15.55 3.46 -9.52
CA HIS A 173 16.19 4.77 -9.66
C HIS A 173 16.41 5.47 -8.31
N GLN A 174 15.46 5.35 -7.41
CA GLN A 174 15.54 5.95 -6.07
C GLN A 174 16.52 5.20 -5.15
N GLY A 175 16.53 3.86 -5.22
CA GLY A 175 17.42 3.02 -4.43
C GLY A 175 18.88 3.03 -4.90
N PHE A 176 19.12 3.36 -6.17
CA PHE A 176 20.45 3.36 -6.81
C PHE A 176 20.67 4.61 -7.66
N PRO A 177 20.68 5.84 -7.08
CA PRO A 177 20.68 7.10 -7.81
C PRO A 177 21.91 7.30 -8.70
N ASP A 178 23.05 6.68 -8.35
CA ASP A 178 24.33 6.78 -9.06
C ASP A 178 24.56 5.63 -10.05
N ARG A 179 23.56 4.77 -10.30
CA ARG A 179 23.66 3.63 -11.23
C ARG A 179 22.78 3.82 -12.46
N ARG A 180 23.19 3.17 -13.56
CA ARG A 180 22.46 3.14 -14.84
C ARG A 180 21.69 1.83 -14.98
#